data_ea5ba9c33a1aac1f40701d31e4fe3433
#
_entry.id   ea5ba9c33a1aac1f40701d31e4fe3433
#
_cell.length_a   1.000
_cell.length_b   1.000
_cell.length_c   1.000
_cell.angle_alpha   90.00
_cell.angle_beta   90.00
_cell.angle_gamma   90.00
#
_symmetry.space_group_name_H-M   'P 1'
#
loop_
_entity.id
_entity.type
_entity.pdbx_description
1 polymer ?
#
loop_
_entity_poly.entity_id
_entity_poly.type
_entity_poly.pdbx_seq_one_letter_code
_entity_poly.pdbx_strand_id
1 'polypeptide(L)'
;MKQQSNRLKKAAAILILVVAAALLIGIFTRPGSLVLKNGATGKVYARYPMREGEGFSVGFIHSVNKSPVTDEYEIRDGQITVVRTIYYGFGAGVQTQIEEGQTLTYGEDGSMFVSGFDTPMPNLQYIVGTVSDHILTVNGEEISLRDLCGRNSLVRFVYEEPWPRR
;
A
#
# COMPACT_ATOMS: atom_id res chain seq x y z
N MET A 1 36.02 -45.22 15.84
CA MET A 1 34.93 -44.55 16.63
C MET A 1 35.12 -43.02 16.79
N LYS A 2 36.26 -42.50 17.24
CA LYS A 2 36.47 -41.02 17.43
C LYS A 2 36.33 -40.18 16.15
N GLN A 3 36.76 -40.66 15.00
CA GLN A 3 36.71 -39.90 13.73
C GLN A 3 35.29 -39.74 13.20
N GLN A 4 34.43 -40.76 13.38
CA GLN A 4 33.01 -40.73 12.98
C GLN A 4 32.23 -39.75 13.90
N SER A 5 32.49 -39.75 15.18
CA SER A 5 31.92 -38.78 16.14
C SER A 5 32.28 -37.34 15.80
N ASN A 6 33.51 -37.05 15.36
CA ASN A 6 33.92 -35.70 14.95
C ASN A 6 33.26 -35.26 13.65
N ARG A 7 33.03 -36.17 12.70
CA ARG A 7 32.29 -35.86 11.46
C ARG A 7 30.83 -35.52 11.76
N LEU A 8 30.18 -36.29 12.62
CA LEU A 8 28.80 -36.01 13.06
C LEU A 8 28.66 -34.66 13.78
N LYS A 9 29.61 -34.32 14.66
CA LYS A 9 29.63 -33.01 15.37
C LYS A 9 29.81 -31.84 14.38
N LYS A 10 30.72 -32.00 13.39
CA LYS A 10 30.91 -30.98 12.34
C LYS A 10 29.65 -30.83 11.47
N ALA A 11 29.00 -31.92 11.07
CA ALA A 11 27.77 -31.87 10.28
C ALA A 11 26.62 -31.20 11.07
N ALA A 12 26.49 -31.51 12.34
CA ALA A 12 25.50 -30.86 13.22
C ALA A 12 25.77 -29.35 13.37
N ALA A 13 27.03 -28.94 13.56
CA ALA A 13 27.40 -27.53 13.65
C ALA A 13 27.08 -26.76 12.34
N ILE A 14 27.38 -27.36 11.18
CA ILE A 14 27.05 -26.77 9.88
C ILE A 14 25.52 -26.62 9.72
N LEU A 15 24.76 -27.64 10.09
CA LEU A 15 23.31 -27.60 10.02
C LEU A 15 22.73 -26.49 10.90
N ILE A 16 23.24 -26.33 12.12
CA ILE A 16 22.82 -25.25 13.04
C ILE A 16 23.13 -23.89 12.42
N LEU A 17 24.31 -23.70 11.84
CA LEU A 17 24.68 -22.45 11.17
C LEU A 17 23.78 -22.14 9.98
N VAL A 18 23.46 -23.14 9.14
CA VAL A 18 22.55 -22.97 8.02
C VAL A 18 21.15 -22.60 8.46
N VAL A 19 20.62 -23.28 9.50
CA VAL A 19 19.31 -22.96 10.07
C VAL A 19 19.30 -21.55 10.67
N ALA A 20 20.34 -21.18 11.42
CA ALA A 20 20.45 -19.83 11.98
C ALA A 20 20.53 -18.75 10.89
N ALA A 21 21.30 -18.99 9.82
CA ALA A 21 21.37 -18.08 8.67
C ALA A 21 20.02 -17.95 7.97
N ALA A 22 19.31 -19.06 7.74
CA ALA A 22 17.98 -19.04 7.13
C ALA A 22 16.95 -18.29 7.98
N LEU A 23 16.98 -18.45 9.29
CA LEU A 23 16.14 -17.71 10.24
C LEU A 23 16.45 -16.20 10.20
N LEU A 24 17.72 -15.83 10.21
CA LEU A 24 18.14 -14.42 10.08
C LEU A 24 17.67 -13.82 8.76
N ILE A 25 17.89 -14.50 7.64
CA ILE A 25 17.41 -14.06 6.33
C ILE A 25 15.88 -13.87 6.38
N GLY A 26 15.13 -14.83 6.94
CA GLY A 26 13.68 -14.73 7.06
C GLY A 26 13.20 -13.53 7.88
N ILE A 27 13.94 -13.14 8.93
CA ILE A 27 13.65 -11.95 9.74
C ILE A 27 13.89 -10.68 8.92
N PHE A 28 15.02 -10.60 8.22
CA PHE A 28 15.41 -9.39 7.46
C PHE A 28 14.69 -9.23 6.11
N THR A 29 14.00 -10.27 5.61
CA THR A 29 13.22 -10.22 4.37
C THR A 29 11.72 -10.06 4.58
N ARG A 30 11.27 -9.91 5.83
CA ARG A 30 9.85 -9.69 6.12
C ARG A 30 9.35 -8.43 5.43
N PRO A 31 8.16 -8.48 4.81
CA PRO A 31 7.53 -7.26 4.28
C PRO A 31 7.09 -6.36 5.42
N GLY A 32 7.00 -5.07 5.16
CA GLY A 32 6.21 -4.15 5.94
C GLY A 32 4.72 -4.44 5.78
N SER A 33 3.87 -3.52 6.20
CA SER A 33 2.42 -3.70 6.07
C SER A 33 1.73 -2.37 5.79
N LEU A 34 0.83 -2.37 4.82
CA LEU A 34 -0.22 -1.36 4.72
C LEU A 34 -1.28 -1.68 5.78
N VAL A 35 -1.51 -0.76 6.69
CA VAL A 35 -2.44 -0.92 7.82
C VAL A 35 -3.58 0.08 7.70
N LEU A 36 -4.81 -0.42 7.66
CA LEU A 36 -6.01 0.39 7.69
C LEU A 36 -6.49 0.51 9.14
N LYS A 37 -6.67 1.74 9.60
CA LYS A 37 -7.09 2.05 10.97
C LYS A 37 -8.30 2.97 10.96
N ASN A 38 -9.15 2.83 11.97
CA ASN A 38 -10.15 3.86 12.26
C ASN A 38 -9.44 5.17 12.63
N GLY A 39 -9.69 6.24 11.90
CA GLY A 39 -9.02 7.51 12.07
C GLY A 39 -9.31 8.19 13.42
N ALA A 40 -10.45 7.88 14.04
CA ALA A 40 -10.83 8.46 15.33
C ALA A 40 -10.34 7.63 16.53
N THR A 41 -10.41 6.28 16.44
CA THR A 41 -10.12 5.40 17.57
C THR A 41 -8.77 4.70 17.49
N GLY A 42 -8.16 4.67 16.30
CA GLY A 42 -6.93 3.92 16.03
C GLY A 42 -7.12 2.40 15.91
N LYS A 43 -8.37 1.89 16.03
CA LYS A 43 -8.66 0.47 15.88
C LYS A 43 -8.24 -0.01 14.48
N VAL A 44 -7.49 -1.10 14.41
CA VAL A 44 -7.08 -1.72 13.15
C VAL A 44 -8.26 -2.45 12.52
N TYR A 45 -8.52 -2.17 11.24
CA TYR A 45 -9.48 -2.88 10.41
C TYR A 45 -8.82 -4.06 9.69
N ALA A 46 -7.69 -3.79 9.02
CA ALA A 46 -6.97 -4.79 8.24
C ALA A 46 -5.47 -4.48 8.16
N ARG A 47 -4.68 -5.50 7.76
CA ARG A 47 -3.24 -5.42 7.48
C ARG A 47 -2.95 -6.19 6.20
N TYR A 48 -2.24 -5.58 5.27
CA TYR A 48 -1.83 -6.19 4.01
C TYR A 48 -0.30 -6.15 3.94
N PRO A 49 0.38 -7.30 3.72
CA PRO A 49 1.83 -7.29 3.50
C PRO A 49 2.15 -6.38 2.31
N MET A 50 3.16 -5.54 2.48
CA MET A 50 3.59 -4.61 1.43
C MET A 50 5.06 -4.24 1.60
N ARG A 51 5.80 -4.17 0.49
CA ARG A 51 7.22 -3.84 0.46
C ARG A 51 7.44 -2.45 -0.11
N GLU A 52 8.64 -1.96 0.06
CA GLU A 52 9.17 -0.81 -0.68
C GLU A 52 9.01 -1.05 -2.20
N GLY A 53 8.53 -0.05 -2.93
CA GLY A 53 8.23 -0.12 -4.36
C GLY A 53 6.93 -0.82 -4.74
N GLU A 54 6.21 -1.45 -3.80
CA GLU A 54 4.87 -1.98 -4.04
C GLU A 54 3.81 -0.90 -3.84
N GLY A 55 2.68 -1.03 -4.56
CA GLY A 55 1.61 -0.03 -4.57
C GLY A 55 0.24 -0.58 -4.26
N PHE A 56 -0.68 0.34 -4.05
CA PHE A 56 -2.11 0.10 -3.91
C PHE A 56 -2.88 1.27 -4.53
N SER A 57 -4.17 1.10 -4.75
CA SER A 57 -5.03 2.19 -5.22
C SER A 57 -6.32 2.27 -4.44
N VAL A 58 -6.93 3.46 -4.45
CA VAL A 58 -8.26 3.69 -3.90
C VAL A 58 -9.13 4.33 -4.98
N GLY A 59 -10.13 3.58 -5.45
CA GLY A 59 -11.10 4.02 -6.44
C GLY A 59 -12.41 4.46 -5.76
N PHE A 60 -13.04 5.51 -6.28
CA PHE A 60 -14.35 5.99 -5.81
C PHE A 60 -15.09 6.75 -6.91
N ILE A 61 -16.40 6.94 -6.75
CA ILE A 61 -17.17 7.82 -7.63
C ILE A 61 -17.21 9.21 -7.01
N HIS A 62 -16.70 10.20 -7.75
CA HIS A 62 -16.69 11.60 -7.30
C HIS A 62 -18.12 12.11 -7.12
N SER A 63 -18.40 12.75 -5.97
CA SER A 63 -19.76 13.11 -5.57
C SER A 63 -20.42 14.14 -6.49
N VAL A 64 -19.64 15.04 -7.09
CA VAL A 64 -20.12 16.11 -7.97
C VAL A 64 -20.23 15.63 -9.41
N ASN A 65 -19.12 15.18 -10.00
CA ASN A 65 -19.05 14.79 -11.42
C ASN A 65 -19.71 13.45 -11.73
N LYS A 66 -19.98 12.63 -10.70
CA LYS A 66 -20.49 11.25 -10.84
C LYS A 66 -19.61 10.37 -11.72
N SER A 67 -18.34 10.72 -11.86
CA SER A 67 -17.34 9.98 -12.62
C SER A 67 -16.36 9.26 -11.69
N PRO A 68 -15.78 8.12 -12.13
CA PRO A 68 -14.77 7.42 -11.37
C PRO A 68 -13.51 8.28 -11.20
N VAL A 69 -12.89 8.15 -10.01
CA VAL A 69 -11.55 8.65 -9.70
C VAL A 69 -10.80 7.53 -9.03
N THR A 70 -9.55 7.33 -9.39
CA THR A 70 -8.67 6.36 -8.76
C THR A 70 -7.35 7.02 -8.41
N ASP A 71 -7.02 7.04 -7.12
CA ASP A 71 -5.72 7.47 -6.63
C ASP A 71 -4.80 6.26 -6.48
N GLU A 72 -3.60 6.35 -7.02
CA GLU A 72 -2.58 5.32 -6.93
C GLU A 72 -1.42 5.77 -6.05
N TYR A 73 -1.01 4.86 -5.19
CA TYR A 73 0.01 5.05 -4.18
C TYR A 73 1.09 3.99 -4.29
N GLU A 74 2.29 4.35 -3.89
CA GLU A 74 3.45 3.46 -3.79
C GLU A 74 4.15 3.67 -2.45
N ILE A 75 4.78 2.64 -1.93
CA ILE A 75 5.65 2.79 -0.76
C ILE A 75 7.02 3.24 -1.24
N ARG A 76 7.42 4.44 -0.84
CA ARG A 76 8.72 5.07 -1.16
C ARG A 76 9.35 5.62 0.11
N ASP A 77 10.59 5.26 0.37
CA ASP A 77 11.34 5.70 1.55
C ASP A 77 10.59 5.46 2.87
N GLY A 78 9.92 4.30 2.97
CA GLY A 78 9.12 3.93 4.15
C GLY A 78 7.83 4.73 4.32
N GLN A 79 7.36 5.44 3.29
CA GLN A 79 6.17 6.28 3.33
C GLN A 79 5.19 5.94 2.20
N ILE A 80 3.91 6.20 2.44
CA ILE A 80 2.90 6.18 1.38
C ILE A 80 3.08 7.45 0.56
N THR A 81 3.29 7.30 -0.75
CA THR A 81 3.48 8.40 -1.69
C THR A 81 2.43 8.31 -2.78
N VAL A 82 1.71 9.40 -3.06
CA VAL A 82 0.82 9.44 -4.23
C VAL A 82 1.66 9.57 -5.49
N VAL A 83 1.39 8.71 -6.47
CA VAL A 83 2.17 8.65 -7.72
C VAL A 83 1.35 8.97 -8.95
N ARG A 84 0.04 8.69 -8.91
CA ARG A 84 -0.86 8.95 -10.04
C ARG A 84 -2.30 9.09 -9.56
N THR A 85 -3.09 9.93 -10.26
CA THR A 85 -4.54 9.94 -10.17
C THR A 85 -5.14 9.76 -11.56
N ILE A 86 -6.19 8.94 -11.66
CA ILE A 86 -6.93 8.65 -12.88
C ILE A 86 -8.32 9.26 -12.75
N TYR A 87 -8.69 10.08 -13.73
CA TYR A 87 -10.01 10.70 -13.82
C TYR A 87 -10.73 10.22 -15.09
N TYR A 88 -12.04 10.00 -14.99
CA TYR A 88 -12.87 9.57 -16.14
C TYR A 88 -13.88 10.66 -16.59
N GLY A 89 -13.64 11.89 -16.22
CA GLY A 89 -14.46 13.02 -16.67
C GLY A 89 -13.95 14.34 -16.12
N PHE A 90 -14.15 15.41 -16.87
CA PHE A 90 -13.88 16.77 -16.42
C PHE A 90 -14.94 17.25 -15.44
N GLY A 91 -14.54 18.08 -14.49
CA GLY A 91 -15.46 18.74 -13.56
C GLY A 91 -14.79 19.18 -12.25
N ALA A 92 -15.60 19.59 -11.30
CA ALA A 92 -15.10 20.04 -10.00
C ALA A 92 -14.30 18.95 -9.29
N GLY A 93 -13.10 19.29 -8.82
CA GLY A 93 -12.17 18.38 -8.15
C GLY A 93 -11.20 17.65 -9.07
N VAL A 94 -11.32 17.78 -10.41
CA VAL A 94 -10.31 17.33 -11.36
C VAL A 94 -9.22 18.40 -11.43
N GLN A 95 -7.97 17.97 -11.33
CA GLN A 95 -6.83 18.86 -11.51
C GLN A 95 -6.79 19.35 -12.96
N THR A 96 -7.01 20.64 -13.16
CA THR A 96 -7.00 21.28 -14.49
C THR A 96 -5.69 22.00 -14.80
N GLN A 97 -4.86 22.22 -13.79
CA GLN A 97 -3.54 22.82 -13.93
C GLN A 97 -2.49 21.79 -13.56
N ILE A 98 -1.55 21.56 -14.44
CA ILE A 98 -0.43 20.65 -14.23
C ILE A 98 0.71 21.45 -13.63
N GLU A 99 1.22 21.00 -12.50
CA GLU A 99 2.36 21.60 -11.81
C GLU A 99 3.68 21.14 -12.43
N GLU A 100 4.76 21.83 -12.09
CA GLU A 100 6.10 21.45 -12.55
C GLU A 100 6.44 20.01 -12.09
N GLY A 101 6.91 19.18 -13.00
CA GLY A 101 7.20 17.76 -12.77
C GLY A 101 6.02 16.81 -12.97
N GLN A 102 4.79 17.33 -13.07
CA GLN A 102 3.62 16.51 -13.38
C GLN A 102 3.43 16.33 -14.88
N THR A 103 2.78 15.23 -15.25
CA THR A 103 2.43 14.90 -16.64
C THR A 103 0.96 14.53 -16.72
N LEU A 104 0.25 15.12 -17.69
CA LEU A 104 -1.11 14.74 -18.04
C LEU A 104 -1.08 13.94 -19.35
N THR A 105 -1.65 12.74 -19.32
CA THR A 105 -1.84 11.88 -20.48
C THR A 105 -3.29 11.43 -20.59
N TYR A 106 -3.70 11.01 -21.79
CA TYR A 106 -5.07 10.56 -22.04
C TYR A 106 -5.06 9.10 -22.47
N GLY A 107 -5.97 8.31 -21.93
CA GLY A 107 -6.25 6.96 -22.37
C GLY A 107 -7.16 6.94 -23.61
N GLU A 108 -7.19 5.81 -24.31
CA GLU A 108 -8.07 5.60 -25.47
C GLU A 108 -9.56 5.64 -25.10
N ASP A 109 -9.89 5.34 -23.84
CA ASP A 109 -11.24 5.39 -23.25
C ASP A 109 -11.65 6.79 -22.76
N GLY A 110 -10.81 7.80 -22.99
CA GLY A 110 -11.03 9.17 -22.54
C GLY A 110 -10.64 9.42 -21.08
N SER A 111 -10.05 8.45 -20.40
CA SER A 111 -9.47 8.65 -19.06
C SER A 111 -8.29 9.64 -19.12
N MET A 112 -8.09 10.34 -18.02
CA MET A 112 -7.00 11.30 -17.83
C MET A 112 -6.11 10.81 -16.71
N PHE A 113 -4.82 10.68 -17.00
CA PHE A 113 -3.81 10.28 -16.03
C PHE A 113 -2.95 11.48 -15.66
N VAL A 114 -3.01 11.89 -14.41
CA VAL A 114 -2.07 12.86 -13.84
C VAL A 114 -1.05 12.08 -13.03
N SER A 115 0.22 12.20 -13.38
CA SER A 115 1.34 11.49 -12.76
C SER A 115 2.49 12.44 -12.44
N GLY A 116 3.49 11.95 -11.71
CA GLY A 116 4.65 12.76 -11.29
C GLY A 116 4.39 13.60 -10.05
N PHE A 117 3.42 13.21 -9.22
CA PHE A 117 3.19 13.89 -7.93
C PHE A 117 4.35 13.71 -6.97
N ASP A 118 4.84 12.46 -6.84
CA ASP A 118 5.89 12.04 -5.90
C ASP A 118 5.76 12.69 -4.51
N THR A 119 4.51 12.82 -4.04
CA THR A 119 4.17 13.55 -2.82
C THR A 119 3.90 12.58 -1.69
N PRO A 120 4.70 12.60 -0.60
CA PRO A 120 4.44 11.80 0.59
C PRO A 120 3.10 12.17 1.25
N MET A 121 2.35 11.15 1.66
CA MET A 121 1.02 11.27 2.27
C MET A 121 1.02 10.73 3.71
N PRO A 122 1.67 11.41 4.67
CA PRO A 122 1.83 10.91 6.04
C PRO A 122 0.50 10.78 6.81
N ASN A 123 -0.53 11.46 6.33
CA ASN A 123 -1.87 11.46 6.93
C ASN A 123 -2.94 11.03 5.93
N LEU A 124 -2.62 10.07 5.04
CA LEU A 124 -3.59 9.57 4.08
C LEU A 124 -4.82 9.02 4.79
N GLN A 125 -5.98 9.58 4.46
CA GLN A 125 -7.24 9.13 5.03
C GLN A 125 -8.41 9.41 4.07
N TYR A 126 -9.42 8.55 4.16
CA TYR A 126 -10.67 8.68 3.41
C TYR A 126 -11.87 8.60 4.36
N ILE A 127 -12.92 9.33 4.02
CA ILE A 127 -14.23 9.12 4.63
C ILE A 127 -14.99 8.19 3.69
N VAL A 128 -15.31 6.98 4.15
CA VAL A 128 -16.02 5.99 3.37
C VAL A 128 -17.39 6.51 2.95
N GLY A 129 -17.66 6.52 1.64
CA GLY A 129 -18.85 7.13 1.09
C GLY A 129 -20.14 6.46 1.56
N THR A 130 -21.14 7.28 1.78
CA THR A 130 -22.50 6.81 2.14
C THR A 130 -23.31 6.38 0.92
N VAL A 131 -23.09 7.01 -0.23
CA VAL A 131 -23.77 6.75 -1.51
C VAL A 131 -22.92 5.81 -2.38
N SER A 132 -21.71 6.23 -2.76
CA SER A 132 -20.76 5.40 -3.49
C SER A 132 -19.74 4.79 -2.54
N ASP A 133 -19.23 3.61 -2.89
CA ASP A 133 -18.20 2.94 -2.12
C ASP A 133 -16.81 3.50 -2.46
N HIS A 134 -15.84 3.20 -1.61
CA HIS A 134 -14.42 3.30 -1.91
C HIS A 134 -13.85 1.89 -2.04
N ILE A 135 -13.19 1.62 -3.14
CA ILE A 135 -12.60 0.31 -3.44
C ILE A 135 -11.09 0.41 -3.27
N LEU A 136 -10.56 -0.32 -2.32
CA LEU A 136 -9.12 -0.52 -2.17
C LEU A 136 -8.69 -1.67 -3.07
N THR A 137 -7.73 -1.44 -3.96
CA THR A 137 -7.04 -2.51 -4.70
C THR A 137 -5.65 -2.68 -4.11
N VAL A 138 -5.37 -3.85 -3.56
CA VAL A 138 -4.10 -4.17 -2.91
C VAL A 138 -3.74 -5.64 -3.14
N ASN A 139 -2.49 -5.93 -3.52
CA ASN A 139 -2.02 -7.29 -3.82
C ASN A 139 -2.87 -8.02 -4.88
N GLY A 140 -3.48 -7.27 -5.83
CA GLY A 140 -4.36 -7.80 -6.87
C GLY A 140 -5.79 -8.11 -6.42
N GLU A 141 -6.17 -7.78 -5.20
CA GLU A 141 -7.53 -7.96 -4.65
C GLU A 141 -8.25 -6.61 -4.54
N GLU A 142 -9.53 -6.60 -4.90
CA GLU A 142 -10.45 -5.46 -4.70
C GLU A 142 -11.24 -5.65 -3.41
N ILE A 143 -11.23 -4.64 -2.56
CA ILE A 143 -11.81 -4.67 -1.22
C ILE A 143 -12.72 -3.46 -1.03
N SER A 144 -14.00 -3.71 -0.75
CA SER A 144 -14.95 -2.67 -0.36
C SER A 144 -14.57 -2.09 1.00
N LEU A 145 -14.22 -0.81 1.05
CA LEU A 145 -13.98 -0.13 2.32
C LEU A 145 -15.28 0.06 3.11
N ARG A 146 -16.42 0.08 2.44
CA ARG A 146 -17.73 0.12 3.09
C ARG A 146 -18.00 -1.15 3.88
N ASP A 147 -17.72 -2.32 3.28
CA ASP A 147 -17.94 -3.61 3.93
C ASP A 147 -16.92 -3.84 5.05
N LEU A 148 -15.67 -3.42 4.84
CA LEU A 148 -14.59 -3.58 5.80
C LEU A 148 -14.71 -2.62 7.01
N CYS A 149 -15.04 -1.35 6.77
CA CYS A 149 -14.93 -0.28 7.76
C CYS A 149 -16.27 0.34 8.16
N GLY A 150 -17.31 0.14 7.35
CA GLY A 150 -18.62 0.78 7.51
C GLY A 150 -18.74 2.13 6.79
N ARG A 151 -19.97 2.51 6.48
CA ARG A 151 -20.28 3.81 5.86
C ARG A 151 -19.91 4.96 6.80
N ASN A 152 -19.50 6.07 6.23
CA ASN A 152 -19.12 7.29 6.97
C ASN A 152 -17.97 7.10 7.98
N SER A 153 -17.22 6.01 7.85
CA SER A 153 -16.05 5.76 8.68
C SER A 153 -14.86 6.56 8.16
N LEU A 154 -14.11 7.19 9.07
CA LEU A 154 -12.81 7.76 8.75
C LEU A 154 -11.78 6.63 8.77
N VAL A 155 -11.21 6.33 7.61
CA VAL A 155 -10.20 5.28 7.44
C VAL A 155 -8.85 5.93 7.19
N ARG A 156 -7.90 5.68 8.06
CA ARG A 156 -6.50 6.13 7.95
C ARG A 156 -5.64 4.99 7.43
N PHE A 157 -4.81 5.28 6.44
CA PHE A 157 -3.83 4.38 5.85
C PHE A 157 -2.46 4.70 6.44
N VAL A 158 -1.76 3.67 6.90
CA VAL A 158 -0.44 3.78 7.50
C VAL A 158 0.45 2.67 6.96
N TYR A 159 1.65 3.01 6.53
CA TYR A 159 2.67 2.02 6.29
C TYR A 159 3.44 1.76 7.59
N GLU A 160 3.50 0.51 7.98
CA GLU A 160 4.32 0.04 9.11
C GLU A 160 5.51 -0.74 8.54
N GLU A 161 6.71 -0.21 8.76
CA GLU A 161 7.94 -0.86 8.34
C GLU A 161 8.10 -2.24 8.98
N PRO A 162 8.85 -3.16 8.32
CA PRO A 162 9.16 -4.45 8.93
C PRO A 162 9.97 -4.27 10.22
N TRP A 163 9.71 -5.09 11.22
CA TRP A 163 10.55 -5.12 12.41
C TRP A 163 11.58 -6.25 12.33
N PRO A 164 12.86 -6.06 12.67
CA PRO A 164 13.50 -4.80 13.07
C PRO A 164 13.60 -3.81 11.90
N ARG A 165 13.50 -2.51 12.22
CA ARG A 165 13.68 -1.43 11.22
C ARG A 165 15.07 -1.52 10.62
N ARG A 166 15.16 -1.29 9.32
CA ARG A 166 16.43 -1.26 8.58
C ARG A 166 17.16 0.04 8.80
#